data_75dd1d32a7c8947e337c40fc7c845ffb
#
_entry.id   75dd1d32a7c8947e337c40fc7c845ffb
#
_cell.length_a   1.000
_cell.length_b   1.000
_cell.length_c   1.000
_cell.angle_alpha   90.00
_cell.angle_beta   90.00
_cell.angle_gamma   90.00
#
_symmetry.space_group_name_H-M   'P 1'
#
loop_
_entity.id
_entity.type
_entity.pdbx_description
1 polymer ?
#
loop_
_entity_poly.entity_id
_entity_poly.type
_entity_poly.pdbx_seq_one_letter_code
_entity_poly.pdbx_strand_id
1 'polypeptide(L)'
;VLMDENSFIKSLNANFSPDFRAVSMQQVDRGFNIIQASKVKEYHYYFSFGEKNHPFAAPFIVNVSEKLNIDEMMKAARLFEGEHHFHKYCTKPSENTIFKRTIDSCEIVENDLLTASFFPEKSYILKVRGKGFLRYQIRLMMATLFELGKGNLDLQFMEASLKENNDRKFLRNIAPSSGLQLFDIELNSEL
;
A
#
# COMPACT_ATOMS: atom_id res chain seq x y z
N VAL A 1 37.85 18.22 1.68
CA VAL A 1 36.81 19.24 1.71
C VAL A 1 35.47 18.46 1.66
N LEU A 2 34.69 18.51 2.74
CA LEU A 2 33.35 17.93 2.74
C LEU A 2 32.48 18.77 1.80
N MET A 3 31.87 18.12 0.83
CA MET A 3 30.92 18.75 -0.10
C MET A 3 29.68 19.18 0.70
N ASP A 4 29.14 20.36 0.43
CA ASP A 4 27.87 20.78 1.03
C ASP A 4 26.72 19.92 0.55
N GLU A 5 25.62 19.86 1.33
CA GLU A 5 24.48 18.97 1.08
C GLU A 5 23.85 19.17 -0.30
N ASN A 6 23.72 20.44 -0.74
CA ASN A 6 23.10 20.75 -2.03
C ASN A 6 23.98 20.29 -3.20
N SER A 7 25.28 20.50 -3.11
CA SER A 7 26.24 20.04 -4.11
C SER A 7 26.31 18.52 -4.16
N PHE A 8 26.19 17.84 -3.01
CA PHE A 8 26.13 16.39 -2.94
C PHE A 8 24.87 15.82 -3.59
N ILE A 9 23.69 16.37 -3.27
CA ILE A 9 22.39 15.96 -3.88
C ILE A 9 22.43 16.17 -5.40
N LYS A 10 22.93 17.30 -5.87
CA LYS A 10 23.09 17.57 -7.31
C LYS A 10 23.97 16.53 -7.98
N SER A 11 25.12 16.21 -7.38
CA SER A 11 26.04 15.22 -7.89
C SER A 11 25.43 13.82 -7.93
N LEU A 12 24.68 13.42 -6.88
CA LEU A 12 23.95 12.16 -6.86
C LEU A 12 22.94 12.09 -8.00
N ASN A 13 22.10 13.10 -8.15
CA ASN A 13 21.05 13.14 -9.18
C ASN A 13 21.61 13.19 -10.59
N ALA A 14 22.81 13.73 -10.81
CA ALA A 14 23.48 13.71 -12.10
C ALA A 14 23.99 12.32 -12.50
N ASN A 15 24.20 11.43 -11.53
CA ASN A 15 24.74 10.08 -11.73
C ASN A 15 23.72 8.95 -11.55
N PHE A 16 22.53 9.24 -11.02
CA PHE A 16 21.47 8.25 -10.89
C PHE A 16 20.74 7.99 -12.20
N SER A 17 20.15 6.81 -12.32
CA SER A 17 19.23 6.50 -13.42
C SER A 17 17.98 7.40 -13.36
N PRO A 18 17.26 7.62 -14.50
CA PRO A 18 16.10 8.53 -14.55
C PRO A 18 14.94 8.16 -13.60
N ASP A 19 14.88 6.93 -13.13
CA ASP A 19 13.86 6.40 -12.22
C ASP A 19 14.21 6.60 -10.74
N PHE A 20 15.34 7.25 -10.45
CA PHE A 20 15.80 7.53 -9.09
C PHE A 20 16.14 9.00 -8.90
N ARG A 21 15.63 9.60 -7.81
CA ARG A 21 15.89 11.00 -7.46
C ARG A 21 16.14 11.16 -5.96
N ALA A 22 17.29 11.69 -5.59
CA ALA A 22 17.55 12.17 -4.23
C ALA A 22 16.85 13.53 -4.02
N VAL A 23 16.02 13.64 -2.99
CA VAL A 23 15.24 14.86 -2.67
C VAL A 23 15.90 15.63 -1.53
N SER A 24 16.33 14.92 -0.47
CA SER A 24 17.00 15.47 0.70
C SER A 24 17.99 14.47 1.25
N MET A 25 18.86 14.92 2.13
CA MET A 25 19.73 14.05 2.91
C MET A 25 19.82 14.56 4.34
N GLN A 26 20.06 13.66 5.26
CA GLN A 26 20.29 13.95 6.67
C GLN A 26 21.41 13.08 7.18
N GLN A 27 22.33 13.67 7.92
CA GLN A 27 23.36 12.91 8.60
C GLN A 27 22.75 12.20 9.81
N VAL A 28 23.11 10.94 9.98
CA VAL A 28 22.63 10.10 11.09
C VAL A 28 23.83 9.42 11.77
N ASP A 29 23.63 8.90 12.97
CA ASP A 29 24.64 8.17 13.71
C ASP A 29 25.01 6.83 13.02
N ARG A 30 26.22 6.33 13.31
CA ARG A 30 26.71 5.05 12.74
C ARG A 30 25.84 3.85 13.06
N GLY A 31 25.09 3.89 14.16
CA GLY A 31 24.16 2.84 14.59
C GLY A 31 22.77 2.94 13.96
N PHE A 32 22.51 3.95 13.14
CA PHE A 32 21.18 4.15 12.54
C PHE A 32 20.76 2.97 11.64
N ASN A 33 19.58 2.46 11.91
CA ASN A 33 18.97 1.40 11.11
C ASN A 33 17.58 1.84 10.64
N ILE A 34 17.45 2.13 9.35
CA ILE A 34 16.21 2.63 8.73
C ILE A 34 15.01 1.69 8.96
N ILE A 35 15.23 0.37 9.06
CA ILE A 35 14.16 -0.60 9.27
C ILE A 35 13.61 -0.47 10.69
N GLN A 36 14.48 -0.30 11.67
CA GLN A 36 14.10 -0.16 13.09
C GLN A 36 13.62 1.25 13.42
N ALA A 37 14.17 2.26 12.76
CA ALA A 37 13.78 3.66 12.93
C ALA A 37 12.42 3.99 12.30
N SER A 38 11.90 3.15 11.43
CA SER A 38 10.59 3.34 10.80
C SER A 38 9.46 3.21 11.83
N LYS A 39 8.79 4.34 12.13
CA LYS A 39 7.68 4.43 13.08
C LYS A 39 6.35 4.04 12.45
N VAL A 40 6.04 4.67 11.32
CA VAL A 40 4.80 4.45 10.57
C VAL A 40 5.11 4.43 9.08
N LYS A 41 4.40 3.59 8.34
CA LYS A 41 4.44 3.50 6.87
C LYS A 41 3.07 3.77 6.33
N GLU A 42 3.01 4.54 5.26
CA GLU A 42 1.79 4.77 4.49
C GLU A 42 1.94 4.19 3.10
N TYR A 43 0.96 3.36 2.71
CA TYR A 43 0.87 2.77 1.38
C TYR A 43 -0.36 3.30 0.67
N HIS A 44 -0.21 3.62 -0.61
CA HIS A 44 -1.29 3.95 -1.53
C HIS A 44 -1.41 2.85 -2.58
N TYR A 45 -2.66 2.45 -2.89
CA TYR A 45 -2.93 1.55 -3.99
C TYR A 45 -3.92 2.18 -4.94
N TYR A 46 -3.45 2.50 -6.15
CA TYR A 46 -4.22 3.21 -7.18
C TYR A 46 -4.96 2.24 -8.08
N PHE A 47 -6.24 2.47 -8.29
CA PHE A 47 -7.07 1.64 -9.16
C PHE A 47 -8.19 2.43 -9.83
N SER A 48 -8.69 1.88 -10.94
CA SER A 48 -9.89 2.31 -11.65
C SER A 48 -10.69 1.07 -12.03
N PHE A 49 -11.91 1.25 -12.49
CA PHE A 49 -12.73 0.12 -12.94
C PHE A 49 -13.65 0.52 -14.10
N GLY A 50 -14.15 -0.51 -14.82
CA GLY A 50 -14.99 -0.35 -15.99
C GLY A 50 -14.18 -0.28 -17.29
N GLU A 51 -14.19 0.87 -17.95
CA GLU A 51 -13.48 1.04 -19.23
C GLU A 51 -11.97 0.80 -19.06
N LYS A 52 -11.36 0.20 -20.08
CA LYS A 52 -9.93 -0.09 -20.08
C LYS A 52 -9.12 1.18 -20.13
N ASN A 53 -8.19 1.33 -19.20
CA ASN A 53 -7.30 2.49 -19.14
C ASN A 53 -6.38 2.60 -20.37
N HIS A 54 -5.95 3.82 -20.65
CA HIS A 54 -4.87 4.05 -21.61
C HIS A 54 -3.60 3.26 -21.19
N PRO A 55 -2.85 2.63 -22.13
CA PRO A 55 -1.68 1.82 -21.81
C PRO A 55 -0.62 2.52 -20.95
N PHE A 56 -0.43 3.82 -21.11
CA PHE A 56 0.51 4.59 -20.28
C PHE A 56 0.09 4.76 -18.82
N ALA A 57 -1.17 4.54 -18.49
CA ALA A 57 -1.64 4.51 -17.10
C ALA A 57 -1.32 3.19 -16.39
N ALA A 58 -1.11 2.10 -17.11
CA ALA A 58 -0.94 0.75 -16.55
C ALA A 58 0.20 0.60 -15.52
N PRO A 59 1.34 1.31 -15.61
CA PRO A 59 2.38 1.25 -14.58
C PRO A 59 1.99 1.90 -13.24
N PHE A 60 0.93 2.69 -13.20
CA PHE A 60 0.55 3.52 -12.05
C PHE A 60 -0.83 3.18 -11.48
N ILE A 61 -1.81 2.85 -12.34
CA ILE A 61 -3.20 2.65 -11.96
C ILE A 61 -3.67 1.29 -12.48
N VAL A 62 -4.06 0.41 -11.56
CA VAL A 62 -4.61 -0.90 -11.90
C VAL A 62 -6.04 -0.73 -12.40
N ASN A 63 -6.33 -1.30 -13.57
CA ASN A 63 -7.67 -1.34 -14.11
C ASN A 63 -8.36 -2.66 -13.80
N VAL A 64 -9.57 -2.60 -13.26
CA VAL A 64 -10.48 -3.72 -13.08
C VAL A 64 -11.60 -3.59 -14.10
N SER A 65 -11.76 -4.56 -15.00
CA SER A 65 -12.75 -4.48 -16.10
C SER A 65 -14.19 -4.55 -15.63
N GLU A 66 -14.42 -5.23 -14.50
CA GLU A 66 -15.74 -5.39 -13.91
C GLU A 66 -16.18 -4.14 -13.18
N LYS A 67 -17.49 -3.88 -13.15
CA LYS A 67 -18.06 -2.82 -12.32
C LYS A 67 -17.88 -3.15 -10.84
N LEU A 68 -17.44 -2.17 -10.07
CA LEU A 68 -17.26 -2.28 -8.62
C LEU A 68 -18.28 -1.44 -7.86
N ASN A 69 -18.80 -1.99 -6.76
CA ASN A 69 -19.58 -1.23 -5.78
C ASN A 69 -18.61 -0.48 -4.85
N ILE A 70 -18.24 0.75 -5.26
CA ILE A 70 -17.24 1.54 -4.55
C ILE A 70 -17.70 1.94 -3.14
N ASP A 71 -18.97 2.20 -2.94
CA ASP A 71 -19.52 2.60 -1.64
C ASP A 71 -19.38 1.46 -0.61
N GLU A 72 -19.60 0.24 -1.05
CA GLU A 72 -19.43 -0.95 -0.21
C GLU A 72 -17.94 -1.23 0.06
N MET A 73 -17.07 -1.06 -0.94
CA MET A 73 -15.63 -1.15 -0.76
C MET A 73 -15.10 -0.10 0.22
N MET A 74 -15.61 1.14 0.19
CA MET A 74 -15.24 2.19 1.15
C MET A 74 -15.61 1.80 2.59
N LYS A 75 -16.78 1.22 2.80
CA LYS A 75 -17.19 0.70 4.12
C LYS A 75 -16.31 -0.46 4.56
N ALA A 76 -16.04 -1.40 3.67
CA ALA A 76 -15.21 -2.57 3.95
C ALA A 76 -13.76 -2.21 4.25
N ALA A 77 -13.20 -1.18 3.60
CA ALA A 77 -11.83 -0.73 3.87
C ALA A 77 -11.64 -0.32 5.33
N ARG A 78 -12.63 0.32 5.94
CA ARG A 78 -12.60 0.73 7.35
C ARG A 78 -12.54 -0.46 8.33
N LEU A 79 -13.02 -1.65 7.93
CA LEU A 79 -12.96 -2.83 8.78
C LEU A 79 -11.53 -3.33 9.04
N PHE A 80 -10.57 -2.91 8.23
CA PHE A 80 -9.15 -3.22 8.45
C PHE A 80 -8.51 -2.36 9.55
N GLU A 81 -9.13 -1.26 9.94
CA GLU A 81 -8.61 -0.36 10.98
C GLU A 81 -8.64 -1.04 12.36
N GLY A 82 -7.66 -0.73 13.19
CA GLY A 82 -7.50 -1.31 14.50
C GLY A 82 -6.59 -2.54 14.53
N GLU A 83 -6.63 -3.24 15.65
CA GLU A 83 -5.81 -4.43 15.89
C GLU A 83 -6.57 -5.69 15.49
N HIS A 84 -6.02 -6.43 14.51
CA HIS A 84 -6.62 -7.64 13.96
C HIS A 84 -5.60 -8.74 13.71
N HIS A 85 -6.09 -9.95 13.42
CA HIS A 85 -5.30 -11.12 13.06
C HIS A 85 -5.25 -11.30 11.54
N PHE A 86 -4.18 -10.81 10.89
CA PHE A 86 -4.03 -10.76 9.43
C PHE A 86 -3.43 -12.04 8.82
N HIS A 87 -3.64 -13.23 9.42
CA HIS A 87 -3.08 -14.47 8.89
C HIS A 87 -3.51 -14.78 7.45
N LYS A 88 -4.78 -14.46 7.08
CA LYS A 88 -5.29 -14.64 5.72
C LYS A 88 -4.65 -13.68 4.72
N TYR A 89 -4.14 -12.56 5.20
CA TYR A 89 -3.53 -11.47 4.42
C TYR A 89 -2.00 -11.54 4.39
N CYS A 90 -1.43 -12.74 4.46
CA CYS A 90 0.00 -12.97 4.40
C CYS A 90 0.33 -14.10 3.41
N THR A 91 1.44 -13.98 2.70
CA THR A 91 1.96 -15.08 1.85
C THR A 91 3.29 -15.57 2.40
N LYS A 92 3.52 -16.88 2.33
CA LYS A 92 4.78 -17.52 2.73
C LYS A 92 5.28 -17.02 4.09
N PRO A 93 4.46 -17.15 5.16
CA PRO A 93 4.91 -16.76 6.49
C PRO A 93 6.07 -17.65 6.95
N SER A 94 6.98 -17.09 7.76
CA SER A 94 7.96 -17.88 8.52
C SER A 94 7.29 -18.46 9.76
N GLU A 95 7.96 -19.42 10.42
CA GLU A 95 7.47 -20.03 11.66
C GLU A 95 7.25 -19.00 12.78
N ASN A 96 8.05 -17.92 12.80
CA ASN A 96 7.98 -16.86 13.80
C ASN A 96 7.12 -15.66 13.35
N THR A 97 6.30 -15.80 12.30
CA THR A 97 5.47 -14.69 11.83
C THR A 97 4.38 -14.36 12.82
N ILE A 98 4.41 -13.14 13.37
CA ILE A 98 3.33 -12.60 14.20
C ILE A 98 2.28 -12.02 13.26
N PHE A 99 1.09 -12.62 13.22
CA PHE A 99 0.01 -12.18 12.32
C PHE A 99 -0.82 -11.03 12.88
N LYS A 100 -0.75 -10.79 14.18
CA LYS A 100 -1.43 -9.69 14.84
C LYS A 100 -0.77 -8.37 14.43
N ARG A 101 -1.56 -7.46 13.83
CA ARG A 101 -1.09 -6.15 13.35
C ARG A 101 -2.13 -5.10 13.68
N THR A 102 -1.66 -3.87 13.84
CA THR A 102 -2.51 -2.69 14.00
C THR A 102 -2.39 -1.84 12.74
N ILE A 103 -3.52 -1.52 12.15
CA ILE A 103 -3.66 -0.55 11.07
C ILE A 103 -4.24 0.72 11.67
N ASP A 104 -3.54 1.84 11.54
CA ASP A 104 -3.93 3.11 12.13
C ASP A 104 -5.09 3.75 11.34
N SER A 105 -5.06 3.64 10.02
CA SER A 105 -6.14 4.05 9.12
C SER A 105 -6.14 3.23 7.83
N CYS A 106 -7.33 3.00 7.28
CA CYS A 106 -7.51 2.32 6.00
C CYS A 106 -8.77 2.85 5.31
N GLU A 107 -8.59 3.59 4.23
CA GLU A 107 -9.70 4.22 3.52
C GLU A 107 -9.53 4.17 2.01
N ILE A 108 -10.65 4.17 1.30
CA ILE A 108 -10.69 4.41 -0.15
C ILE A 108 -11.21 5.82 -0.38
N VAL A 109 -10.47 6.59 -1.17
CA VAL A 109 -10.84 7.94 -1.59
C VAL A 109 -10.72 8.08 -3.11
N GLU A 110 -11.36 9.09 -3.68
CA GLU A 110 -11.13 9.45 -5.08
C GLU A 110 -9.70 9.99 -5.27
N ASN A 111 -9.06 9.65 -6.37
CA ASN A 111 -7.69 10.04 -6.63
C ASN A 111 -7.62 11.50 -7.10
N ASP A 112 -6.99 12.34 -6.29
CA ASP A 112 -6.67 13.74 -6.56
C ASP A 112 -5.15 14.01 -6.56
N LEU A 113 -4.34 12.97 -6.26
CA LEU A 113 -2.90 13.10 -6.05
C LEU A 113 -2.08 12.83 -7.32
N LEU A 114 -2.44 11.76 -8.04
CA LEU A 114 -1.70 11.33 -9.22
C LEU A 114 -2.53 11.59 -10.47
N THR A 115 -2.13 12.59 -11.25
CA THR A 115 -2.87 13.06 -12.43
C THR A 115 -1.98 13.10 -13.67
N ALA A 116 -2.54 12.74 -14.82
CA ALA A 116 -1.94 12.89 -16.15
C ALA A 116 -3.04 12.90 -17.20
N SER A 117 -2.79 13.50 -18.36
CA SER A 117 -3.78 13.60 -19.46
C SER A 117 -4.25 12.24 -20.01
N PHE A 118 -3.47 11.18 -19.79
CA PHE A 118 -3.78 9.80 -20.21
C PHE A 118 -4.32 8.91 -19.07
N PHE A 119 -4.52 9.47 -17.88
CA PHE A 119 -5.14 8.73 -16.79
C PHE A 119 -6.66 8.66 -16.97
N PRO A 120 -7.32 7.63 -16.39
CA PRO A 120 -8.78 7.56 -16.41
C PRO A 120 -9.36 8.80 -15.73
N GLU A 121 -10.50 9.27 -16.24
CA GLU A 121 -11.20 10.42 -15.68
C GLU A 121 -11.53 10.22 -14.19
N LYS A 122 -11.81 8.98 -13.82
CA LYS A 122 -12.10 8.60 -12.45
C LYS A 122 -11.25 7.41 -12.01
N SER A 123 -10.51 7.61 -10.93
CA SER A 123 -9.71 6.59 -10.26
C SER A 123 -9.74 6.78 -8.75
N TYR A 124 -9.29 5.78 -8.02
CA TYR A 124 -9.38 5.71 -6.57
C TYR A 124 -8.05 5.30 -5.96
N ILE A 125 -7.89 5.64 -4.69
CA ILE A 125 -6.74 5.29 -3.88
C ILE A 125 -7.23 4.54 -2.64
N LEU A 126 -6.71 3.34 -2.38
CA LEU A 126 -6.73 2.75 -1.05
C LEU A 126 -5.52 3.29 -0.30
N LYS A 127 -5.73 4.10 0.74
CA LYS A 127 -4.69 4.59 1.65
C LYS A 127 -4.65 3.71 2.89
N VAL A 128 -3.48 3.20 3.25
CA VAL A 128 -3.30 2.33 4.42
C VAL A 128 -2.10 2.79 5.22
N ARG A 129 -2.31 3.08 6.50
CA ARG A 129 -1.29 3.57 7.42
C ARG A 129 -1.15 2.63 8.61
N GLY A 130 0.10 2.34 9.02
CA GLY A 130 0.38 1.48 10.18
C GLY A 130 1.86 1.26 10.41
N LYS A 131 2.21 0.72 11.59
CA LYS A 131 3.61 0.54 12.00
C LYS A 131 4.36 -0.52 11.20
N GLY A 132 3.66 -1.52 10.70
CA GLY A 132 4.28 -2.60 9.92
C GLY A 132 3.26 -3.54 9.31
N PHE A 133 3.63 -4.09 8.18
CA PHE A 133 2.75 -4.93 7.36
C PHE A 133 3.39 -6.29 7.10
N LEU A 134 2.54 -7.29 6.90
CA LEU A 134 2.94 -8.63 6.48
C LEU A 134 3.27 -8.66 4.98
N ARG A 135 3.94 -9.71 4.58
CA ARG A 135 4.29 -9.91 3.17
C ARG A 135 3.04 -9.98 2.29
N TYR A 136 2.94 -9.08 1.31
CA TYR A 136 1.81 -8.88 0.39
C TYR A 136 0.51 -8.41 1.06
N GLN A 137 0.51 -8.01 2.32
CA GLN A 137 -0.71 -7.67 3.07
C GLN A 137 -1.60 -6.66 2.32
N ILE A 138 -1.07 -5.52 1.91
CA ILE A 138 -1.85 -4.48 1.21
C ILE A 138 -2.48 -5.01 -0.08
N ARG A 139 -1.73 -5.78 -0.86
CA ARG A 139 -2.22 -6.35 -2.12
C ARG A 139 -3.28 -7.44 -1.93
N LEU A 140 -3.21 -8.20 -0.83
CA LEU A 140 -4.25 -9.16 -0.45
C LEU A 140 -5.50 -8.45 0.05
N MET A 141 -5.36 -7.39 0.85
CA MET A 141 -6.46 -6.53 1.27
C MET A 141 -7.17 -5.95 0.04
N MET A 142 -6.41 -5.40 -0.91
CA MET A 142 -6.99 -4.83 -2.13
C MET A 142 -7.69 -5.87 -3.00
N ALA A 143 -7.11 -7.06 -3.17
CA ALA A 143 -7.75 -8.15 -3.90
C ALA A 143 -9.09 -8.57 -3.26
N THR A 144 -9.15 -8.62 -1.93
CA THR A 144 -10.38 -8.94 -1.20
C THR A 144 -11.43 -7.84 -1.38
N LEU A 145 -11.01 -6.57 -1.34
CA LEU A 145 -11.88 -5.43 -1.62
C LEU A 145 -12.42 -5.47 -3.06
N PHE A 146 -11.62 -5.87 -4.06
CA PHE A 146 -12.11 -6.05 -5.42
C PHE A 146 -13.17 -7.15 -5.50
N GLU A 147 -12.96 -8.29 -4.86
CA GLU A 147 -13.95 -9.38 -4.85
C GLU A 147 -15.25 -8.98 -4.12
N LEU A 148 -15.15 -8.18 -3.07
CA LEU A 148 -16.31 -7.60 -2.40
C LEU A 148 -17.02 -6.59 -3.32
N GLY A 149 -16.28 -5.69 -3.97
CA GLY A 149 -16.85 -4.72 -4.91
C GLY A 149 -17.56 -5.35 -6.11
N LYS A 150 -17.13 -6.56 -6.54
CA LYS A 150 -17.79 -7.38 -7.56
C LYS A 150 -19.03 -8.12 -7.05
N GLY A 151 -19.26 -8.14 -5.72
CA GLY A 151 -20.35 -8.91 -5.10
C GLY A 151 -20.03 -10.40 -4.88
N ASN A 152 -18.76 -10.81 -5.03
CA ASN A 152 -18.32 -12.18 -4.78
C ASN A 152 -18.06 -12.48 -3.30
N LEU A 153 -17.88 -11.44 -2.49
CA LEU A 153 -17.71 -11.48 -1.05
C LEU A 153 -18.65 -10.45 -0.39
N ASP A 154 -18.89 -10.61 0.89
CA ASP A 154 -19.70 -9.71 1.71
C ASP A 154 -18.92 -9.16 2.92
N LEU A 155 -19.51 -8.23 3.64
CA LEU A 155 -18.92 -7.63 4.85
C LEU A 155 -18.73 -8.67 5.96
N GLN A 156 -19.61 -9.68 6.04
CA GLN A 156 -19.49 -10.75 7.03
C GLN A 156 -18.23 -11.59 6.81
N PHE A 157 -17.91 -11.89 5.54
CA PHE A 157 -16.64 -12.53 5.20
C PHE A 157 -15.44 -11.66 5.62
N MET A 158 -15.49 -10.34 5.36
CA MET A 158 -14.42 -9.42 5.73
C MET A 158 -14.15 -9.46 7.23
N GLU A 159 -15.19 -9.30 8.06
CA GLU A 159 -15.08 -9.38 9.53
C GLU A 159 -14.55 -10.73 10.02
N ALA A 160 -15.03 -11.82 9.44
CA ALA A 160 -14.59 -13.16 9.80
C ALA A 160 -13.12 -13.41 9.43
N SER A 161 -12.64 -12.81 8.31
CA SER A 161 -11.28 -12.96 7.83
C SER A 161 -10.22 -12.29 8.71
N LEU A 162 -10.63 -11.35 9.55
CA LEU A 162 -9.77 -10.59 10.47
C LEU A 162 -9.71 -11.19 11.89
N LYS A 163 -10.50 -12.22 12.16
CA LYS A 163 -10.50 -12.92 13.45
C LYS A 163 -9.46 -14.04 13.44
N GLU A 164 -8.86 -14.26 14.61
CA GLU A 164 -8.04 -15.46 14.81
C GLU A 164 -8.91 -16.71 14.68
N ASN A 165 -8.52 -17.60 13.79
CA ASN A 165 -9.14 -18.89 13.64
C ASN A 165 -8.10 -19.95 13.24
N ASN A 166 -8.44 -21.23 13.41
CA ASN A 166 -7.57 -22.36 13.06
C ASN A 166 -7.57 -22.68 11.54
N ASP A 167 -8.37 -21.98 10.76
CA ASP A 167 -8.38 -22.15 9.31
C ASP A 167 -7.19 -21.43 8.69
N ARG A 168 -6.15 -22.19 8.35
CA ARG A 168 -4.91 -21.71 7.72
C ARG A 168 -5.05 -21.46 6.21
N LYS A 169 -6.26 -21.42 5.67
CA LYS A 169 -6.45 -21.07 4.25
C LYS A 169 -6.12 -19.61 4.02
N PHE A 170 -5.01 -19.39 3.34
CA PHE A 170 -4.61 -18.06 2.88
C PHE A 170 -5.44 -17.61 1.68
N LEU A 171 -5.65 -16.33 1.55
CA LEU A 171 -6.20 -15.74 0.33
C LEU A 171 -5.20 -15.96 -0.81
N ARG A 172 -5.69 -16.41 -1.96
CA ARG A 172 -4.83 -16.78 -3.10
C ARG A 172 -4.69 -15.64 -4.11
N ASN A 173 -5.71 -14.82 -4.24
CA ASN A 173 -5.72 -13.72 -5.19
C ASN A 173 -4.92 -12.54 -4.63
N ILE A 174 -3.91 -12.13 -5.37
CA ILE A 174 -3.05 -10.99 -5.01
C ILE A 174 -3.25 -9.92 -6.07
N ALA A 175 -3.67 -8.72 -5.67
CA ALA A 175 -3.84 -7.61 -6.59
C ALA A 175 -2.51 -7.26 -7.31
N PRO A 176 -2.54 -6.77 -8.56
CA PRO A 176 -1.34 -6.41 -9.31
C PRO A 176 -0.43 -5.45 -8.53
N SER A 177 0.87 -5.51 -8.78
CA SER A 177 1.83 -4.68 -8.05
C SER A 177 1.90 -3.24 -8.55
N SER A 178 1.52 -2.99 -9.79
CA SER A 178 1.66 -1.68 -10.45
C SER A 178 0.90 -0.55 -9.73
N GLY A 179 -0.24 -0.86 -9.09
CA GLY A 179 -0.99 0.14 -8.32
C GLY A 179 -0.39 0.47 -6.94
N LEU A 180 0.54 -0.34 -6.41
CA LEU A 180 1.04 -0.19 -5.05
C LEU A 180 2.24 0.75 -5.00
N GLN A 181 2.16 1.74 -4.11
CA GLN A 181 3.25 2.66 -3.78
C GLN A 181 3.47 2.68 -2.27
N LEU A 182 4.73 2.67 -1.84
CA LEU A 182 5.11 3.12 -0.51
C LEU A 182 5.13 4.65 -0.57
N PHE A 183 4.09 5.29 -0.03
CA PHE A 183 3.86 6.72 -0.19
C PHE A 183 4.70 7.53 0.80
N ASP A 184 4.72 7.11 2.07
CA ASP A 184 5.43 7.81 3.12
C ASP A 184 5.99 6.86 4.18
N ILE A 185 7.08 7.27 4.83
CA ILE A 185 7.69 6.61 5.99
C ILE A 185 7.99 7.65 7.04
N GLU A 186 7.27 7.61 8.15
CA GLU A 186 7.65 8.39 9.33
C GLU A 186 8.78 7.68 10.08
N LEU A 187 9.81 8.42 10.41
CA LEU A 187 10.92 7.97 11.25
C LEU A 187 10.72 8.43 12.69
N ASN A 188 11.34 7.73 13.65
CA ASN A 188 11.40 8.20 15.03
C ASN A 188 12.14 9.54 15.07
N SER A 189 11.64 10.49 15.87
CA SER A 189 12.18 11.86 15.99
C SER A 189 13.52 11.96 16.73
N GLU A 190 14.09 10.86 17.17
CA GLU A 190 15.43 10.78 17.79
C GLU A 190 16.48 10.37 16.72
N LEU A 191 16.67 11.25 15.72
CA LEU A 191 17.73 11.16 14.73
C LEU A 191 18.80 12.21 14.97
#